data_ba8cc5174d15ee19e14ac37e55e03f57
#
_entry.id   ba8cc5174d15ee19e14ac37e55e03f57
#
_cell.length_a   1.000
_cell.length_b   1.000
_cell.length_c   1.000
_cell.angle_alpha   90.00
_cell.angle_beta   90.00
_cell.angle_gamma   90.00
#
_symmetry.space_group_name_H-M   'P 1'
#
loop_
_entity.id
_entity.type
_entity.pdbx_description
1 polymer ?
#
loop_
_entity_poly.entity_id
_entity_poly.type
_entity_poly.pdbx_seq_one_letter_code
_entity_poly.pdbx_strand_id
1 'polypeptide(L)'
;MYSKGMILAAVAAFTTAVAAKTGDMTWFHPGLGACGRTDNDGSPVVALNSADYANGAHCFQWITIQANGRTTAAQVVDLCPGCGSGGIDVAPAIFDDIASLDVGRVQVNWFFQ
;
A
#
# COMPACT_ATOMS: atom_id res chain seq x y z
N MET A 1 -1.95 -51.86 -3.08
CA MET A 1 -2.02 -51.18 -3.32
C MET A 1 -1.97 -50.18 -3.30
N TYR A 2 -1.94 -49.62 -3.36
CA TYR A 2 -1.86 -48.83 -3.49
C TYR A 2 -1.62 -47.77 -3.19
N SER A 3 -1.50 -47.44 -2.80
CA SER A 3 -0.71 -46.54 -2.60
C SER A 3 -0.83 -45.40 -3.33
N LYS A 4 -1.47 -45.28 -4.03
CA LYS A 4 -1.65 -44.34 -4.87
C LYS A 4 -1.98 -43.11 -4.30
N GLY A 5 -2.55 -43.13 -3.28
CA GLY A 5 -3.03 -41.91 -2.79
C GLY A 5 -1.98 -40.93 -2.58
N MET A 6 -0.86 -41.37 -2.35
CA MET A 6 0.12 -40.51 -2.03
C MET A 6 0.43 -39.56 -3.04
N ILE A 7 0.21 -39.90 -4.13
CA ILE A 7 0.53 -39.06 -5.17
C ILE A 7 -0.06 -37.76 -5.05
N LEU A 8 -1.12 -37.73 -4.38
CA LEU A 8 -1.77 -36.53 -4.30
C LEU A 8 -0.97 -35.54 -3.66
N ALA A 9 -0.15 -36.00 -2.86
CA ALA A 9 0.61 -35.08 -2.14
C ALA A 9 1.37 -34.23 -3.06
N ALA A 10 1.47 -34.66 -4.23
CA ALA A 10 2.27 -33.94 -5.15
C ALA A 10 1.57 -32.70 -5.56
N VAL A 11 0.40 -32.55 -5.13
CA VAL A 11 -0.27 -31.39 -5.50
C VAL A 11 0.28 -30.32 -4.66
N ALA A 12 1.19 -29.66 -5.16
CA ALA A 12 1.77 -28.56 -4.46
C ALA A 12 0.83 -27.41 -4.57
N ALA A 13 0.44 -26.93 -3.46
CA ALA A 13 -0.31 -25.73 -3.44
C ALA A 13 0.72 -24.64 -3.54
N PHE A 14 0.77 -23.99 -4.65
CA PHE A 14 1.64 -22.85 -4.76
C PHE A 14 0.89 -21.67 -4.23
N THR A 15 1.28 -21.20 -3.08
CA THR A 15 0.78 -19.94 -2.61
C THR A 15 1.78 -18.89 -3.03
N THR A 16 1.31 -17.96 -3.79
CA THR A 16 2.13 -16.83 -4.15
C THR A 16 2.03 -15.84 -3.00
N ALA A 17 3.10 -15.66 -2.32
CA ALA A 17 3.13 -14.67 -1.26
C ALA A 17 3.28 -13.29 -1.90
N VAL A 18 2.41 -12.37 -1.53
CA VAL A 18 2.57 -10.99 -1.93
C VAL A 18 3.58 -10.37 -0.97
N ALA A 19 4.65 -9.79 -1.51
CA ALA A 19 5.67 -9.18 -0.69
C ALA A 19 5.11 -7.91 -0.06
N ALA A 20 5.05 -7.88 1.26
CA ALA A 20 4.64 -6.71 1.98
C ALA A 20 5.82 -5.78 2.17
N LYS A 21 5.57 -4.49 2.06
CA LYS A 21 6.54 -3.45 2.35
C LYS A 21 6.21 -2.88 3.71
N THR A 22 7.20 -2.40 4.41
CA THR A 22 7.04 -1.80 5.72
C THR A 22 7.64 -0.41 5.70
N GLY A 23 6.96 0.54 6.25
CA GLY A 23 7.47 1.90 6.36
C GLY A 23 6.53 2.81 7.11
N ASP A 24 6.91 4.07 7.19
CA ASP A 24 6.10 5.07 7.85
C ASP A 24 5.00 5.56 6.94
N MET A 25 3.82 5.69 7.49
CA MET A 25 2.69 6.34 6.82
C MET A 25 2.46 7.70 7.48
N THR A 26 2.44 8.74 6.67
CA THR A 26 2.08 10.09 7.05
C THR A 26 0.87 10.53 6.21
N TRP A 27 0.36 11.72 6.43
CA TRP A 27 -0.74 12.22 5.62
C TRP A 27 -0.46 13.63 5.11
N PHE A 28 -1.09 13.96 4.01
CA PHE A 28 -0.91 15.25 3.35
C PHE A 28 -2.23 15.66 2.69
N HIS A 29 -2.30 16.90 2.24
CA HIS A 29 -3.47 17.41 1.52
C HIS A 29 -3.23 17.21 0.01
N PRO A 30 -3.90 16.23 -0.63
CA PRO A 30 -3.71 16.00 -2.05
C PRO A 30 -4.17 17.17 -2.91
N GLY A 31 -3.55 17.31 -4.05
CA GLY A 31 -3.91 18.23 -5.11
C GLY A 31 -3.59 17.53 -6.42
N LEU A 32 -2.88 18.23 -7.31
CA LEU A 32 -2.40 17.62 -8.55
C LEU A 32 -1.22 16.72 -8.21
N GLY A 33 -1.38 15.42 -8.40
CA GLY A 33 -0.33 14.45 -8.15
C GLY A 33 0.55 14.22 -9.37
N ALA A 34 1.70 13.59 -9.14
CA ALA A 34 2.67 13.29 -10.18
C ALA A 34 2.11 12.37 -11.26
N CYS A 35 1.09 11.58 -10.95
CA CYS A 35 0.42 10.74 -11.94
C CYS A 35 -0.53 11.53 -12.85
N GLY A 36 -0.76 12.81 -12.58
CA GLY A 36 -1.51 13.68 -13.47
C GLY A 36 -2.98 13.88 -13.13
N ARG A 37 -3.42 13.44 -11.95
CA ARG A 37 -4.81 13.60 -11.53
C ARG A 37 -4.88 14.45 -10.27
N THR A 38 -5.93 15.28 -10.17
CA THR A 38 -6.18 16.10 -8.98
C THR A 38 -7.13 15.36 -8.05
N ASP A 39 -6.76 15.28 -6.77
CA ASP A 39 -7.55 14.66 -5.72
C ASP A 39 -7.68 15.61 -4.52
N ASN A 40 -8.36 15.19 -3.48
CA ASN A 40 -8.61 16.01 -2.29
C ASN A 40 -8.51 15.16 -1.02
N ASP A 41 -8.75 15.79 0.13
CA ASP A 41 -8.58 15.14 1.44
C ASP A 41 -9.45 13.91 1.65
N GLY A 42 -10.58 13.82 0.97
CA GLY A 42 -11.47 12.67 1.05
C GLY A 42 -11.19 11.59 0.04
N SER A 43 -10.25 11.80 -0.87
CA SER A 43 -9.93 10.82 -1.90
C SER A 43 -9.12 9.65 -1.33
N PRO A 44 -9.38 8.40 -1.77
CA PRO A 44 -8.61 7.24 -1.29
C PRO A 44 -7.29 7.14 -2.08
N VAL A 45 -6.35 8.02 -1.78
CA VAL A 45 -5.13 8.15 -2.57
C VAL A 45 -3.86 8.13 -1.73
N VAL A 46 -2.75 7.78 -2.38
CA VAL A 46 -1.44 7.66 -1.75
C VAL A 46 -0.35 8.16 -2.67
N ALA A 47 0.67 8.75 -2.05
CA ALA A 47 1.94 9.08 -2.67
C ALA A 47 2.98 8.07 -2.20
N LEU A 48 3.73 7.48 -3.11
CA LEU A 48 4.74 6.48 -2.79
C LEU A 48 6.13 7.10 -2.72
N ASN A 49 6.99 6.52 -1.88
CA ASN A 49 8.40 6.85 -1.89
C ASN A 49 8.99 6.62 -3.28
N SER A 50 10.12 7.25 -3.56
CA SER A 50 10.68 7.26 -4.93
C SER A 50 10.97 5.88 -5.51
N ALA A 51 11.49 4.98 -4.69
CA ALA A 51 11.84 3.64 -5.18
C ALA A 51 10.58 2.86 -5.59
N ASP A 52 9.55 2.92 -4.79
CA ASP A 52 8.31 2.19 -5.07
C ASP A 52 7.44 2.91 -6.12
N TYR A 53 7.59 4.22 -6.25
CA TYR A 53 6.91 4.96 -7.30
C TYR A 53 7.44 4.54 -8.68
N ALA A 54 8.71 4.19 -8.75
CA ALA A 54 9.35 3.63 -9.94
C ALA A 54 9.05 4.42 -11.23
N ASN A 55 9.27 5.72 -11.18
CA ASN A 55 9.07 6.63 -12.32
C ASN A 55 7.65 6.56 -12.91
N GLY A 56 6.67 6.31 -12.08
CA GLY A 56 5.26 6.28 -12.49
C GLY A 56 4.75 4.92 -12.92
N ALA A 57 5.56 3.86 -12.80
CA ALA A 57 5.16 2.52 -13.23
C ALA A 57 3.92 2.02 -12.50
N HIS A 58 3.66 2.53 -11.31
CA HIS A 58 2.53 2.07 -10.47
C HIS A 58 1.39 3.07 -10.38
N CYS A 59 1.39 4.11 -11.21
CA CYS A 59 0.31 5.09 -11.20
C CYS A 59 -1.04 4.42 -11.40
N PHE A 60 -1.99 4.80 -10.52
CA PHE A 60 -3.36 4.32 -10.49
C PHE A 60 -3.56 2.87 -10.07
N GLN A 61 -2.50 2.19 -9.66
CA GLN A 61 -2.65 0.88 -9.01
C GLN A 61 -3.12 1.10 -7.58
N TRP A 62 -3.78 0.10 -7.03
CA TRP A 62 -4.25 0.14 -5.65
C TRP A 62 -3.29 -0.60 -4.74
N ILE A 63 -3.14 -0.11 -3.52
CA ILE A 63 -2.41 -0.80 -2.47
C ILE A 63 -3.35 -1.09 -1.31
N THR A 64 -3.02 -2.12 -0.55
CA THR A 64 -3.67 -2.43 0.73
C THR A 64 -2.71 -2.01 1.83
N ILE A 65 -3.22 -1.37 2.87
CA ILE A 65 -2.45 -0.85 4.00
C ILE A 65 -2.98 -1.46 5.28
N GLN A 66 -2.09 -1.97 6.12
CA GLN A 66 -2.46 -2.66 7.36
C GLN A 66 -1.64 -2.15 8.53
N ALA A 67 -2.29 -1.78 9.61
CA ALA A 67 -1.66 -1.43 10.89
C ALA A 67 -2.72 -1.33 11.97
N ASN A 68 -2.33 -1.46 13.22
CA ASN A 68 -3.22 -1.31 14.36
C ASN A 68 -4.47 -2.21 14.30
N GLY A 69 -4.34 -3.38 13.68
CA GLY A 69 -5.48 -4.29 13.52
C GLY A 69 -6.51 -3.82 12.51
N ARG A 70 -6.18 -2.81 11.70
CA ARG A 70 -7.08 -2.22 10.70
C ARG A 70 -6.49 -2.37 9.32
N THR A 71 -7.35 -2.31 8.33
CA THR A 71 -6.97 -2.42 6.91
C THR A 71 -7.70 -1.36 6.11
N THR A 72 -6.99 -0.72 5.21
CA THR A 72 -7.57 0.23 4.27
C THR A 72 -6.90 0.08 2.91
N ALA A 73 -7.33 0.83 1.93
CA ALA A 73 -6.79 0.77 0.58
C ALA A 73 -6.72 2.17 -0.01
N ALA A 74 -5.73 2.37 -0.87
CA ALA A 74 -5.55 3.66 -1.53
C ALA A 74 -4.98 3.47 -2.93
N GLN A 75 -5.28 4.41 -3.80
CA GLN A 75 -4.81 4.39 -5.19
C GLN A 75 -3.59 5.28 -5.33
N VAL A 76 -2.56 4.79 -6.00
CA VAL A 76 -1.33 5.52 -6.24
C VAL A 76 -1.57 6.67 -7.20
N VAL A 77 -1.31 7.90 -6.77
CA VAL A 77 -1.51 9.09 -7.59
C VAL A 77 -0.33 10.05 -7.56
N ASP A 78 0.64 9.82 -6.70
CA ASP A 78 1.68 10.83 -6.48
C ASP A 78 3.00 10.21 -6.01
N LEU A 79 4.03 11.03 -6.07
CA LEU A 79 5.37 10.72 -5.62
C LEU A 79 5.63 11.49 -4.32
N CYS A 80 6.22 10.82 -3.34
CA CYS A 80 6.67 11.43 -2.11
C CYS A 80 8.21 11.40 -2.06
N PRO A 81 8.90 12.43 -2.55
CA PRO A 81 10.36 12.40 -2.62
C PRO A 81 11.01 12.33 -1.24
N GLY A 82 10.35 12.87 -0.24
CA GLY A 82 10.87 12.87 1.14
C GLY A 82 10.54 11.63 1.94
N CYS A 83 9.75 10.71 1.41
CA CYS A 83 9.44 9.49 2.13
C CYS A 83 10.65 8.55 2.11
N GLY A 84 10.95 7.97 3.27
CA GLY A 84 12.01 6.98 3.38
C GLY A 84 11.62 5.66 2.73
N SER A 85 12.53 4.70 2.81
CA SER A 85 12.31 3.36 2.25
C SER A 85 10.99 2.77 2.77
N GLY A 86 10.15 2.31 1.85
CA GLY A 86 8.85 1.76 2.19
C GLY A 86 7.84 2.80 2.69
N GLY A 87 8.20 4.06 2.76
CA GLY A 87 7.33 5.11 3.26
C GLY A 87 6.23 5.49 2.29
N ILE A 88 5.08 5.88 2.83
CA ILE A 88 3.94 6.33 2.05
C ILE A 88 3.31 7.54 2.71
N ASP A 89 2.65 8.36 1.90
CA ASP A 89 1.97 9.56 2.35
C ASP A 89 0.56 9.52 1.78
N VAL A 90 -0.44 9.54 2.63
CA VAL A 90 -1.82 9.29 2.20
C VAL A 90 -2.72 10.49 2.44
N ALA A 91 -3.88 10.52 1.79
CA ALA A 91 -4.88 11.53 2.08
C ALA A 91 -5.38 11.36 3.52
N PRO A 92 -5.86 12.44 4.15
CA PRO A 92 -6.37 12.37 5.51
C PRO A 92 -7.41 11.29 5.72
N ALA A 93 -8.33 11.09 4.78
CA ALA A 93 -9.37 10.07 4.91
C ALA A 93 -8.79 8.67 5.06
N ILE A 94 -7.68 8.37 4.38
CA ILE A 94 -7.03 7.07 4.47
C ILE A 94 -6.29 6.92 5.78
N PHE A 95 -5.57 7.95 6.21
CA PHE A 95 -4.86 7.89 7.49
C PHE A 95 -5.85 7.65 8.63
N ASP A 96 -7.00 8.33 8.59
CA ASP A 96 -8.01 8.23 9.63
C ASP A 96 -8.62 6.82 9.73
N ASP A 97 -8.53 6.01 8.70
CA ASP A 97 -8.97 4.63 8.76
C ASP A 97 -8.06 3.77 9.66
N ILE A 98 -6.83 4.21 9.87
CA ILE A 98 -5.82 3.45 10.63
C ILE A 98 -5.58 4.07 12.01
N ALA A 99 -5.53 5.38 12.10
CA ALA A 99 -5.20 6.09 13.34
C ALA A 99 -5.72 7.52 13.27
N SER A 100 -5.85 8.15 14.45
CA SER A 100 -6.23 9.55 14.49
C SER A 100 -5.20 10.41 13.75
N LEU A 101 -5.65 11.42 13.05
CA LEU A 101 -4.77 12.35 12.34
C LEU A 101 -3.73 12.99 13.24
N ASP A 102 -4.07 13.18 14.52
CA ASP A 102 -3.16 13.80 15.48
C ASP A 102 -1.89 12.97 15.71
N VAL A 103 -1.95 11.68 15.44
CA VAL A 103 -0.79 10.81 15.58
C VAL A 103 0.26 11.19 14.54
N GLY A 104 -0.16 11.56 13.34
CA GLY A 104 0.68 12.10 12.29
C GLY A 104 1.60 11.12 11.57
N ARG A 105 2.04 10.06 12.21
CA ARG A 105 2.97 9.08 11.64
C ARG A 105 2.77 7.73 12.31
N VAL A 106 2.57 6.70 11.50
CA VAL A 106 2.35 5.33 11.98
C VAL A 106 3.14 4.38 11.12
N GLN A 107 3.78 3.39 11.73
CA GLN A 107 4.42 2.35 10.95
C GLN A 107 3.37 1.39 10.43
N VAL A 108 3.41 1.08 9.15
CA VAL A 108 2.43 0.24 8.48
C VAL A 108 3.10 -0.83 7.63
N ASN A 109 2.32 -1.86 7.29
CA ASN A 109 2.66 -2.80 6.24
C ASN A 109 1.72 -2.52 5.08
N TRP A 110 2.23 -2.59 3.86
CA TRP A 110 1.40 -2.37 2.69
C TRP A 110 1.89 -3.18 1.50
N PHE A 111 1.02 -3.41 0.54
CA PHE A 111 1.37 -4.18 -0.64
C PHE A 111 0.47 -3.82 -1.81
N PHE A 112 0.98 -4.01 -3.02
CA PHE A 112 0.16 -3.81 -4.21
C PHE A 112 -0.87 -4.94 -4.32
N GLN A 113 -2.07 -4.56 -4.68
CA GLN A 113 -3.16 -5.52 -4.87
C GLN A 113 -2.98 -6.33 -6.16
#